data_fbfb86e56a23323e26dc28283baeda51
#
_entry.id   fbfb86e56a23323e26dc28283baeda51
#
_cell.length_a   1.000
_cell.length_b   1.000
_cell.length_c   1.000
_cell.angle_alpha   90.00
_cell.angle_beta   90.00
_cell.angle_gamma   90.00
#
_symmetry.space_group_name_H-M   'P 1'
#
loop_
_entity.id
_entity.type
_entity.pdbx_description
1 polymer ?
#
loop_
_entity_poly.entity_id
_entity_poly.type
_entity_poly.pdbx_seq_one_letter_code
_entity_poly.pdbx_strand_id
1 'polypeptide(L)'
;MSEKRKLTRAEKKQIEAAIARAKNQDKKKKSAQDSIPFERMYQDGVCRVKPGYYTKTIQFQDINYQLNQNEDKTAIFEGWCDFLNYFDSSVKFQLSFMNMAANKDTYGQSIVIPQQGDDFDNIRVEYTNMLRSQLARGNNGLIKTKYLTFGIEADTIRA
;
A
#
# COMPACT_ATOMS: atom_id res chain seq x y z
N MET A 1 31.63 37.93 -12.84
CA MET A 1 32.20 36.97 -13.80
C MET A 1 32.87 35.86 -13.00
N SER A 2 32.29 34.66 -12.99
CA SER A 2 32.85 33.52 -12.24
C SER A 2 33.95 32.87 -13.07
N GLU A 3 35.19 32.93 -12.60
CA GLU A 3 36.35 32.33 -13.23
C GLU A 3 36.21 30.79 -13.20
N LYS A 4 36.10 30.15 -14.35
CA LYS A 4 36.02 28.69 -14.48
C LYS A 4 37.40 28.10 -14.15
N ARG A 5 37.53 27.58 -12.93
CA ARG A 5 38.72 26.85 -12.46
C ARG A 5 39.02 25.71 -13.44
N LYS A 6 40.22 25.74 -14.04
CA LYS A 6 40.71 24.65 -14.90
C LYS A 6 41.04 23.43 -14.04
N LEU A 7 40.41 22.28 -14.34
CA LEU A 7 40.66 21.00 -13.67
C LEU A 7 42.08 20.53 -13.89
N THR A 8 42.74 20.06 -12.84
CA THR A 8 44.08 19.45 -12.89
C THR A 8 44.05 18.11 -13.64
N ARG A 9 45.22 17.64 -14.10
CA ARG A 9 45.33 16.34 -14.80
C ARG A 9 44.88 15.16 -13.92
N ALA A 10 45.11 15.26 -12.60
CA ALA A 10 44.69 14.24 -11.62
C ALA A 10 43.14 14.23 -11.45
N GLU A 11 42.52 15.40 -11.34
CA GLU A 11 41.05 15.53 -11.23
C GLU A 11 40.35 15.03 -12.50
N LYS A 12 40.89 15.32 -13.68
CA LYS A 12 40.35 14.78 -14.95
C LYS A 12 40.38 13.25 -14.96
N LYS A 13 41.49 12.63 -14.55
CA LYS A 13 41.63 11.17 -14.50
C LYS A 13 40.66 10.53 -13.48
N GLN A 14 40.42 11.19 -12.36
CA GLN A 14 39.42 10.72 -11.39
C GLN A 14 37.97 10.81 -11.93
N ILE A 15 37.64 11.89 -12.63
CA ILE A 15 36.33 12.06 -13.26
C ILE A 15 36.11 11.02 -14.38
N GLU A 16 37.14 10.81 -15.24
CA GLU A 16 37.05 9.77 -16.29
C GLU A 16 36.91 8.37 -15.70
N ALA A 17 37.64 8.06 -14.61
CA ALA A 17 37.49 6.78 -13.91
C ALA A 17 36.10 6.62 -13.27
N ALA A 18 35.55 7.69 -12.70
CA ALA A 18 34.19 7.68 -12.15
C ALA A 18 33.11 7.49 -13.23
N ILE A 19 33.25 8.18 -14.38
CA ILE A 19 32.36 8.02 -15.54
C ILE A 19 32.46 6.58 -16.10
N ALA A 20 33.65 6.03 -16.21
CA ALA A 20 33.85 4.66 -16.69
C ALA A 20 33.23 3.62 -15.73
N ARG A 21 33.31 3.83 -14.41
CA ARG A 21 32.63 2.99 -13.41
C ARG A 21 31.11 3.09 -13.49
N ALA A 22 30.56 4.28 -13.64
CA ALA A 22 29.13 4.50 -13.83
C ALA A 22 28.61 3.83 -15.13
N LYS A 23 29.30 3.99 -16.25
CA LYS A 23 28.97 3.31 -17.51
C LYS A 23 29.06 1.79 -17.45
N ASN A 24 29.97 1.24 -16.63
CA ASN A 24 30.06 -0.21 -16.43
C ASN A 24 28.98 -0.75 -15.50
N GLN A 25 28.47 0.04 -14.55
CA GLN A 25 27.31 -0.32 -13.75
C GLN A 25 26.04 -0.36 -14.61
N ASP A 26 25.85 0.57 -15.51
CA ASP A 26 24.72 0.58 -16.44
C ASP A 26 24.73 -0.58 -17.48
N LYS A 27 25.92 -1.12 -17.78
CA LYS A 27 26.08 -2.26 -18.71
C LYS A 27 25.82 -3.63 -18.08
N LYS A 28 25.72 -3.75 -16.76
CA LYS A 28 25.28 -4.98 -16.13
C LYS A 28 23.85 -5.23 -16.56
N LYS A 29 23.63 -6.28 -17.38
CA LYS A 29 22.28 -6.73 -17.73
C LYS A 29 21.53 -6.97 -16.42
N LYS A 30 20.55 -6.13 -16.11
CA LYS A 30 19.68 -6.29 -14.95
C LYS A 30 18.94 -7.60 -15.13
N SER A 31 19.11 -8.54 -14.20
CA SER A 31 18.30 -9.74 -14.14
C SER A 31 16.87 -9.35 -13.74
N ALA A 32 15.90 -10.21 -13.99
CA ALA A 32 14.52 -9.98 -13.50
C ALA A 32 14.52 -9.76 -11.98
N GLN A 33 15.44 -10.37 -11.26
CA GLN A 33 15.61 -10.23 -9.81
C GLN A 33 16.07 -8.83 -9.40
N ASP A 34 16.88 -8.18 -10.20
CA ASP A 34 17.35 -6.80 -9.92
C ASP A 34 16.23 -5.76 -10.13
N SER A 35 15.12 -6.12 -10.78
CA SER A 35 13.94 -5.27 -10.96
C SER A 35 12.94 -5.36 -9.80
N ILE A 36 13.08 -6.37 -8.93
CA ILE A 36 12.20 -6.55 -7.77
C ILE A 36 12.65 -5.58 -6.66
N PRO A 37 11.76 -4.73 -6.11
CA PRO A 37 12.13 -3.67 -5.16
C PRO A 37 12.36 -4.17 -3.73
N PHE A 38 12.50 -5.47 -3.50
CA PHE A 38 12.76 -6.08 -2.19
C PHE A 38 13.63 -7.33 -2.32
N GLU A 39 14.32 -7.68 -1.24
CA GLU A 39 15.22 -8.85 -1.22
C GLU A 39 14.49 -10.15 -0.87
N ARG A 40 13.59 -10.10 0.11
CA ARG A 40 12.92 -11.29 0.63
C ARG A 40 11.59 -10.97 1.29
N MET A 41 10.60 -11.84 1.05
CA MET A 41 9.31 -11.85 1.75
C MET A 41 9.27 -13.09 2.66
N TYR A 42 8.85 -12.90 3.93
CA TYR A 42 8.71 -13.97 4.91
C TYR A 42 7.25 -14.43 5.01
N GLN A 43 7.02 -15.61 5.58
CA GLN A 43 5.67 -16.20 5.67
C GLN A 43 4.70 -15.40 6.56
N ASP A 44 5.23 -14.68 7.55
CA ASP A 44 4.47 -13.80 8.44
C ASP A 44 4.10 -12.44 7.81
N GLY A 45 4.43 -12.24 6.53
CA GLY A 45 4.16 -11.02 5.79
C GLY A 45 5.18 -9.91 6.02
N VAL A 46 6.27 -10.17 6.75
CA VAL A 46 7.40 -9.24 6.84
C VAL A 46 8.18 -9.27 5.55
N CYS A 47 8.54 -8.11 5.04
CA CYS A 47 9.33 -7.94 3.83
C CYS A 47 10.68 -7.30 4.18
N ARG A 48 11.77 -7.95 3.80
CA ARG A 48 13.10 -7.36 3.83
C ARG A 48 13.34 -6.60 2.53
N VAL A 49 13.29 -5.28 2.61
CA VAL A 49 13.46 -4.41 1.42
C VAL A 49 14.92 -4.28 1.05
N LYS A 50 15.78 -4.07 2.04
CA LYS A 50 17.25 -4.01 1.94
C LYS A 50 17.87 -4.55 3.22
N PRO A 51 19.20 -4.81 3.25
CA PRO A 51 19.88 -5.24 4.47
C PRO A 51 19.58 -4.29 5.63
N GLY A 52 19.12 -4.84 6.75
CA GLY A 52 18.80 -4.07 7.96
C GLY A 52 17.52 -3.23 7.90
N TYR A 53 16.69 -3.34 6.85
CA TYR A 53 15.43 -2.62 6.77
C TYR A 53 14.26 -3.56 6.44
N TYR A 54 13.31 -3.61 7.34
CA TYR A 54 12.17 -4.49 7.29
C TYR A 54 10.87 -3.71 7.26
N THR A 55 9.91 -4.19 6.49
CA THR A 55 8.57 -3.58 6.38
C THR A 55 7.49 -4.64 6.58
N LYS A 56 6.35 -4.22 7.09
CA LYS A 56 5.13 -5.01 7.14
C LYS A 56 3.95 -4.16 6.72
N THR A 57 3.10 -4.71 5.87
CA THR A 57 1.91 -4.03 5.37
C THR A 57 0.67 -4.71 5.93
N ILE A 58 -0.25 -3.94 6.47
CA ILE A 58 -1.56 -4.39 6.90
C ILE A 58 -2.65 -3.70 6.09
N GLN A 59 -3.69 -4.43 5.76
CA GLN A 59 -4.91 -3.87 5.18
C GLN A 59 -5.85 -3.52 6.32
N PHE A 60 -6.49 -2.36 6.24
CA PHE A 60 -7.49 -1.94 7.21
C PHE A 60 -8.79 -1.48 6.54
N GLN A 61 -9.88 -1.54 7.29
CA GLN A 61 -11.21 -1.19 6.84
C GLN A 61 -11.62 0.18 7.40
N ASP A 62 -12.65 0.77 6.79
CA ASP A 62 -13.26 1.99 7.29
C ASP A 62 -14.10 1.72 8.53
N ILE A 63 -14.09 2.68 9.44
CA ILE A 63 -15.06 2.81 10.52
C ILE A 63 -16.18 3.75 10.03
N ASN A 64 -17.42 3.43 10.34
CA ASN A 64 -18.55 4.26 9.94
C ASN A 64 -18.68 5.49 10.85
N TYR A 65 -17.73 6.41 10.69
CA TYR A 65 -17.60 7.61 11.53
C TYR A 65 -18.82 8.54 11.46
N GLN A 66 -19.46 8.64 10.29
CA GLN A 66 -20.53 9.61 10.08
C GLN A 66 -21.84 9.25 10.81
N LEU A 67 -22.12 7.96 10.96
CA LEU A 67 -23.36 7.48 11.60
C LEU A 67 -23.24 7.30 13.11
N ASN A 68 -22.06 7.46 13.68
CA ASN A 68 -21.82 7.34 15.12
C ASN A 68 -22.28 8.58 15.89
N GLN A 69 -22.59 8.38 17.16
CA GLN A 69 -22.88 9.47 18.10
C GLN A 69 -21.62 10.32 18.34
N ASN A 70 -21.80 11.54 18.83
CA ASN A 70 -20.68 12.46 19.02
C ASN A 70 -19.62 11.95 20.01
N GLU A 71 -20.02 11.25 21.05
CA GLU A 71 -19.11 10.62 22.03
C GLU A 71 -18.25 9.54 21.37
N ASP A 72 -18.85 8.68 20.56
CA ASP A 72 -18.14 7.65 19.80
C ASP A 72 -17.18 8.26 18.78
N LYS A 73 -17.56 9.37 18.14
CA LYS A 73 -16.70 10.10 17.20
C LYS A 73 -15.46 10.63 17.90
N THR A 74 -15.61 11.18 19.12
CA THR A 74 -14.49 11.65 19.92
C THR A 74 -13.57 10.51 20.29
N ALA A 75 -14.10 9.39 20.78
CA ALA A 75 -13.33 8.20 21.13
C ALA A 75 -12.56 7.61 19.94
N ILE A 76 -13.18 7.54 18.74
CA ILE A 76 -12.53 7.09 17.52
C ILE A 76 -11.37 8.04 17.14
N PHE A 77 -11.58 9.35 17.26
CA PHE A 77 -10.55 10.34 16.95
C PHE A 77 -9.38 10.27 17.94
N GLU A 78 -9.66 10.19 19.23
CA GLU A 78 -8.64 10.02 20.28
C GLU A 78 -7.82 8.74 20.05
N GLY A 79 -8.50 7.61 19.81
CA GLY A 79 -7.82 6.34 19.50
C GLY A 79 -6.95 6.42 18.24
N TRP A 80 -7.34 7.20 17.24
CA TRP A 80 -6.52 7.46 16.06
C TRP A 80 -5.29 8.32 16.40
N CYS A 81 -5.45 9.33 17.20
CA CYS A 81 -4.35 10.16 17.68
C CYS A 81 -3.35 9.35 18.51
N ASP A 82 -3.84 8.53 19.43
CA ASP A 82 -3.01 7.65 20.26
C ASP A 82 -2.23 6.65 19.41
N PHE A 83 -2.88 6.06 18.42
CA PHE A 83 -2.23 5.17 17.46
C PHE A 83 -1.09 5.85 16.72
N LEU A 84 -1.28 7.09 16.23
CA LEU A 84 -0.22 7.83 15.54
C LEU A 84 0.91 8.24 16.49
N ASN A 85 0.58 8.63 17.72
CA ASN A 85 1.56 9.03 18.73
C ASN A 85 2.36 7.85 19.30
N TYR A 86 1.90 6.61 19.12
CA TYR A 86 2.63 5.41 19.52
C TYR A 86 3.93 5.22 18.75
N PHE A 87 4.00 5.74 17.52
CA PHE A 87 5.19 5.61 16.68
C PHE A 87 6.18 6.72 16.99
N ASP A 88 7.40 6.31 17.32
CA ASP A 88 8.52 7.22 17.43
C ASP A 88 9.17 7.50 16.06
N SER A 89 10.20 8.36 16.05
CA SER A 89 10.91 8.76 14.82
C SER A 89 11.68 7.60 14.15
N SER A 90 11.87 6.46 14.82
CA SER A 90 12.57 5.28 14.28
C SER A 90 11.67 4.48 13.34
N VAL A 91 10.36 4.55 13.52
CA VAL A 91 9.38 3.85 12.70
C VAL A 91 8.94 4.74 11.54
N LYS A 92 9.21 4.27 10.33
CA LYS A 92 8.68 4.90 9.12
C LYS A 92 7.34 4.26 8.77
N PHE A 93 6.32 5.06 8.53
CA PHE A 93 5.04 4.51 8.09
C PHE A 93 4.53 5.20 6.82
N GLN A 94 3.78 4.45 6.04
CA GLN A 94 3.15 4.91 4.81
C GLN A 94 1.70 4.46 4.77
N LEU A 95 0.81 5.42 4.55
CA LEU A 95 -0.60 5.16 4.30
C LEU A 95 -0.84 5.14 2.79
N SER A 96 -1.41 4.05 2.28
CA SER A 96 -1.67 3.87 0.85
C SER A 96 -3.15 3.65 0.59
N PHE A 97 -3.71 4.40 -0.35
CA PHE A 97 -5.07 4.26 -0.82
C PHE A 97 -5.03 3.78 -2.27
N MET A 98 -5.61 2.62 -2.51
CA MET A 98 -5.65 2.03 -3.85
C MET A 98 -7.09 1.91 -4.32
N ASN A 99 -7.38 2.47 -5.49
CA ASN A 99 -8.64 2.28 -6.18
C ASN A 99 -8.42 1.24 -7.28
N MET A 100 -9.07 0.10 -7.16
CA MET A 100 -9.01 -0.96 -8.15
C MET A 100 -10.39 -1.18 -8.77
N ALA A 101 -10.44 -1.50 -10.07
CA ALA A 101 -11.69 -1.91 -10.69
C ALA A 101 -12.22 -3.18 -10.01
N ALA A 102 -13.45 -3.13 -9.53
CA ALA A 102 -14.11 -4.31 -8.99
C ALA A 102 -14.33 -5.34 -10.10
N ASN A 103 -14.06 -6.61 -9.81
CA ASN A 103 -14.56 -7.66 -10.66
C ASN A 103 -16.09 -7.70 -10.48
N LYS A 104 -16.81 -7.27 -11.52
CA LYS A 104 -18.29 -7.16 -11.50
C LYS A 104 -18.96 -8.50 -11.20
N ASP A 105 -18.36 -9.60 -11.63
CA ASP A 105 -18.93 -10.94 -11.44
C ASP A 105 -18.81 -11.38 -9.98
N THR A 106 -17.63 -11.23 -9.37
CA THR A 106 -17.40 -11.56 -7.96
C THR A 106 -18.22 -10.68 -7.03
N TYR A 107 -18.31 -9.38 -7.33
CA TYR A 107 -19.09 -8.46 -6.52
C TYR A 107 -20.59 -8.68 -6.71
N GLY A 108 -21.04 -8.98 -7.94
CA GLY A 108 -22.43 -9.33 -8.23
C GLY A 108 -22.89 -10.58 -7.49
N GLN A 109 -22.00 -11.54 -7.25
CA GLN A 109 -22.29 -12.74 -6.46
C GLN A 109 -22.37 -12.45 -4.95
N SER A 110 -21.54 -11.55 -4.42
CA SER A 110 -21.52 -11.24 -2.99
C SER A 110 -22.77 -10.51 -2.47
N ILE A 111 -23.55 -9.89 -3.35
CA ILE A 111 -24.80 -9.20 -3.00
C ILE A 111 -26.06 -10.03 -3.24
N VAL A 112 -25.91 -11.27 -3.74
CA VAL A 112 -27.05 -12.17 -3.92
C VAL A 112 -27.50 -12.69 -2.56
N ILE A 113 -28.73 -12.42 -2.19
CA ILE A 113 -29.34 -13.02 -1.01
C ILE A 113 -29.87 -14.41 -1.40
N PRO A 114 -29.37 -15.49 -0.80
CA PRO A 114 -29.78 -16.83 -1.13
C PRO A 114 -31.27 -17.06 -0.79
N GLN A 115 -31.97 -17.76 -1.66
CA GLN A 115 -33.34 -18.20 -1.42
C GLN A 115 -33.33 -19.28 -0.33
N GLN A 116 -34.35 -19.26 0.56
CA GLN A 116 -34.48 -20.19 1.67
C GLN A 116 -35.64 -21.17 1.52
N GLY A 117 -36.46 -21.02 0.43
CA GLY A 117 -37.63 -21.84 0.17
C GLY A 117 -38.85 -21.47 1.02
N ASP A 118 -38.91 -20.22 1.50
CA ASP A 118 -40.00 -19.68 2.31
C ASP A 118 -40.82 -18.62 1.53
N ASP A 119 -41.89 -18.12 2.12
CA ASP A 119 -42.80 -17.14 1.50
C ASP A 119 -42.15 -15.76 1.25
N PHE A 120 -40.92 -15.54 1.70
CA PHE A 120 -40.16 -14.29 1.55
C PHE A 120 -39.12 -14.32 0.42
N ASP A 121 -39.04 -15.39 -0.36
CA ASP A 121 -38.07 -15.50 -1.44
C ASP A 121 -38.26 -14.48 -2.56
N ASN A 122 -39.50 -14.11 -2.83
CA ASN A 122 -39.84 -13.01 -3.76
C ASN A 122 -39.23 -11.69 -3.30
N ILE A 123 -39.29 -11.38 -2.01
CA ILE A 123 -38.67 -10.16 -1.42
C ILE A 123 -37.16 -10.21 -1.52
N ARG A 124 -36.54 -11.37 -1.27
CA ARG A 124 -35.05 -11.54 -1.39
C ARG A 124 -34.58 -11.30 -2.82
N VAL A 125 -35.35 -11.82 -3.80
CA VAL A 125 -35.06 -11.61 -5.23
C VAL A 125 -35.19 -10.15 -5.61
N GLU A 126 -36.26 -9.49 -5.20
CA GLU A 126 -36.51 -8.07 -5.48
C GLU A 126 -35.46 -7.18 -4.86
N TYR A 127 -35.08 -7.43 -3.60
CA TYR A 127 -34.01 -6.72 -2.90
C TYR A 127 -32.65 -6.93 -3.58
N THR A 128 -32.32 -8.15 -3.98
CA THR A 128 -31.12 -8.46 -4.77
C THR A 128 -31.07 -7.68 -6.07
N ASN A 129 -32.21 -7.60 -6.79
CA ASN A 129 -32.29 -6.85 -8.04
C ASN A 129 -32.17 -5.34 -7.83
N MET A 130 -32.72 -4.82 -6.73
CA MET A 130 -32.55 -3.43 -6.33
C MET A 130 -31.07 -3.11 -6.06
N LEU A 131 -30.39 -3.95 -5.30
CA LEU A 131 -28.96 -3.80 -5.01
C LEU A 131 -28.11 -3.84 -6.28
N ARG A 132 -28.41 -4.77 -7.20
CA ARG A 132 -27.74 -4.84 -8.51
C ARG A 132 -27.96 -3.58 -9.34
N SER A 133 -29.17 -3.05 -9.33
CA SER A 133 -29.52 -1.82 -10.05
C SER A 133 -28.80 -0.60 -9.46
N GLN A 134 -28.69 -0.52 -8.14
CA GLN A 134 -27.94 0.54 -7.47
C GLN A 134 -26.45 0.45 -7.79
N LEU A 135 -25.89 -0.75 -7.81
CA LEU A 135 -24.52 -1.01 -8.22
C LEU A 135 -24.24 -0.57 -9.66
N ALA A 136 -25.17 -0.82 -10.56
CA ALA A 136 -25.05 -0.42 -11.95
C ALA A 136 -25.11 1.11 -12.14
N ARG A 137 -25.82 1.82 -11.25
CA ARG A 137 -25.97 3.27 -11.28
C ARG A 137 -24.90 4.02 -10.49
N GLY A 138 -24.40 3.40 -9.41
CA GLY A 138 -23.47 4.04 -8.47
C GLY A 138 -22.04 3.59 -8.70
N ASN A 139 -21.14 4.52 -8.67
CA ASN A 139 -19.69 4.36 -8.71
C ASN A 139 -19.17 3.46 -9.83
N ASN A 140 -18.18 3.94 -10.52
CA ASN A 140 -17.42 3.31 -11.62
C ASN A 140 -16.89 1.89 -11.34
N GLY A 141 -17.49 1.11 -10.43
CA GLY A 141 -17.06 -0.22 -10.04
C GLY A 141 -15.66 -0.24 -9.42
N LEU A 142 -15.29 0.81 -8.69
CA LEU A 142 -14.00 0.90 -8.01
C LEU A 142 -14.14 0.47 -6.55
N ILE A 143 -13.28 -0.45 -6.14
CA ILE A 143 -13.08 -0.82 -4.74
C ILE A 143 -11.89 -0.03 -4.20
N LYS A 144 -12.12 0.71 -3.12
CA LYS A 144 -11.06 1.40 -2.39
C LYS A 144 -10.48 0.47 -1.33
N THR A 145 -9.20 0.18 -1.45
CA THR A 145 -8.46 -0.62 -0.47
C THR A 145 -7.44 0.28 0.22
N LYS A 146 -7.29 0.13 1.53
CA LYS A 146 -6.41 0.93 2.37
C LYS A 146 -5.37 0.05 3.01
N TYR A 147 -4.13 0.48 2.93
CA TYR A 147 -2.99 -0.22 3.49
C TYR A 147 -2.16 0.72 4.35
N LEU A 148 -1.68 0.19 5.44
CA LEU A 148 -0.70 0.83 6.29
C LEU A 148 0.57 -0.02 6.30
N THR A 149 1.68 0.58 5.90
CA THR A 149 2.99 -0.08 5.84
C THR A 149 3.89 0.53 6.90
N PHE A 150 4.44 -0.31 7.76
CA PHE A 150 5.45 0.07 8.76
C PHE A 150 6.83 -0.34 8.26
N GLY A 151 7.83 0.48 8.52
CA GLY A 151 9.22 0.20 8.22
C GLY A 151 10.10 0.48 9.44
N ILE A 152 10.93 -0.48 9.79
CA ILE A 152 11.89 -0.37 10.89
C ILE A 152 13.29 -0.76 10.42
N GLU A 153 14.31 -0.15 11.04
CA GLU A 153 15.69 -0.55 10.88
C GLU A 153 16.05 -1.52 12.02
N ALA A 154 16.54 -2.72 11.67
CA ALA A 154 16.94 -3.74 12.62
C ALA A 154 18.06 -4.61 12.02
N ASP A 155 19.04 -5.00 12.83
CA ASP A 155 20.13 -5.85 12.36
C ASP A 155 19.65 -7.26 12.04
N THR A 156 18.70 -7.77 12.78
CA THR A 156 18.09 -9.09 12.59
C THR A 156 16.57 -9.07 12.82
N ILE A 157 15.86 -10.08 12.26
CA ILE A 157 14.40 -10.26 12.50
C ILE A 157 14.05 -10.63 13.95
N ARG A 158 15.03 -11.03 14.75
CA ARG A 158 14.84 -11.45 16.14
C ARG A 158 15.13 -10.35 17.17
N ALA A 159 15.38 -9.15 16.68
CA ALA A 159 15.60 -7.99 17.56
C ALA A 159 14.27 -7.39 18.01
#